data_539a6a8e4329c21c5baecc0ac4f306f0
#
_entry.id   539a6a8e4329c21c5baecc0ac4f306f0
#
_cell.length_a   1.000
_cell.length_b   1.000
_cell.length_c   1.000
_cell.angle_alpha   90.00
_cell.angle_beta   90.00
_cell.angle_gamma   90.00
#
_symmetry.space_group_name_H-M   'P 1'
#
loop_
_entity.id
_entity.type
_entity.pdbx_description
1 polymer ?
#
loop_
_entity_poly.entity_id
_entity_poly.type
_entity_poly.pdbx_seq_one_letter_code
_entity_poly.pdbx_strand_id
1 'polypeptide(L)'
;MHKTIENLNYIQNEINSKTFKLNNNYKPKIIAISKTFKINDIMPLIDYGHVDFGENKVQEALEKWTDIKNKNENIKLHMVGKLQTNKVKFVLPLFDFIHSLDNLKLAKKISEEQKKYSKKPKIFIQVNIGNEKQKSGIDKNNLLDFHDECLNLGLDIVGTMCLPPIGKDPDSF
;
A
#
# COMPACT_ATOMS: atom_id res chain seq x y z
N MET A 1 -27.20 -0.78 -8.70
CA MET A 1 -25.96 -1.10 -7.96
C MET A 1 -25.17 0.19 -7.82
N HIS A 2 -24.42 0.41 -6.71
CA HIS A 2 -23.61 1.62 -6.58
C HIS A 2 -22.45 1.60 -7.58
N LYS A 3 -22.13 2.75 -8.20
CA LYS A 3 -21.11 2.85 -9.26
C LYS A 3 -19.72 2.32 -8.86
N THR A 4 -19.34 2.48 -7.60
CA THR A 4 -18.05 1.96 -7.10
C THR A 4 -18.01 0.42 -7.11
N ILE A 5 -19.13 -0.23 -6.84
CA ILE A 5 -19.26 -1.70 -6.88
C ILE A 5 -19.22 -2.18 -8.33
N GLU A 6 -19.89 -1.48 -9.24
CA GLU A 6 -19.85 -1.80 -10.69
C GLU A 6 -18.41 -1.71 -11.23
N ASN A 7 -17.68 -0.65 -10.85
CA ASN A 7 -16.28 -0.48 -11.22
C ASN A 7 -15.38 -1.58 -10.65
N LEU A 8 -15.58 -1.95 -9.37
CA LEU A 8 -14.83 -3.04 -8.73
C LEU A 8 -15.04 -4.36 -9.48
N ASN A 9 -16.30 -4.69 -9.77
CA ASN A 9 -16.64 -5.92 -10.51
C ASN A 9 -16.09 -5.92 -11.93
N TYR A 10 -16.14 -4.78 -12.60
CA TYR A 10 -15.54 -4.64 -13.93
C TYR A 10 -14.03 -4.93 -13.90
N ILE A 11 -13.29 -4.31 -12.99
CA ILE A 11 -11.84 -4.52 -12.84
C ILE A 11 -11.54 -5.98 -12.48
N GLN A 12 -12.33 -6.58 -11.57
CA GLN A 12 -12.15 -7.98 -11.18
C GLN A 12 -12.35 -8.94 -12.36
N ASN A 13 -13.33 -8.67 -13.22
CA ASN A 13 -13.60 -9.47 -14.41
C ASN A 13 -12.46 -9.33 -15.45
N GLU A 14 -11.92 -8.12 -15.63
CA GLU A 14 -10.76 -7.88 -16.49
C GLU A 14 -9.52 -8.67 -15.99
N ILE A 15 -9.25 -8.63 -14.69
CA ILE A 15 -8.16 -9.38 -14.08
C ILE A 15 -8.35 -10.88 -14.30
N ASN A 16 -9.55 -11.41 -14.01
CA ASN A 16 -9.86 -12.83 -14.17
C ASN A 16 -9.68 -13.28 -15.62
N SER A 17 -10.16 -12.49 -16.56
CA SER A 17 -10.02 -12.78 -18.00
C SER A 17 -8.56 -12.85 -18.45
N LYS A 18 -7.72 -11.91 -17.97
CA LYS A 18 -6.29 -11.87 -18.32
C LYS A 18 -5.50 -12.99 -17.65
N THR A 19 -5.73 -13.25 -16.37
CA THR A 19 -5.06 -14.35 -15.66
C THR A 19 -5.41 -15.72 -16.25
N PHE A 20 -6.66 -15.92 -16.67
CA PHE A 20 -7.07 -17.13 -17.37
C PHE A 20 -6.32 -17.31 -18.69
N LYS A 21 -6.22 -16.26 -19.53
CA LYS A 21 -5.49 -16.31 -20.81
C LYS A 21 -4.00 -16.62 -20.65
N LEU A 22 -3.39 -16.17 -19.56
CA LEU A 22 -1.97 -16.40 -19.24
C LEU A 22 -1.71 -17.76 -18.58
N ASN A 23 -2.76 -18.57 -18.38
CA ASN A 23 -2.69 -19.84 -17.62
C ASN A 23 -1.99 -19.67 -16.25
N ASN A 24 -2.22 -18.53 -15.61
CA ASN A 24 -1.56 -18.13 -14.38
C ASN A 24 -2.53 -18.24 -13.20
N ASN A 25 -2.17 -19.01 -12.18
CA ASN A 25 -2.96 -19.18 -10.97
C ASN A 25 -2.83 -17.99 -9.99
N TYR A 26 -2.00 -17.00 -10.31
CA TYR A 26 -1.83 -15.81 -9.48
C TYR A 26 -3.06 -14.90 -9.57
N LYS A 27 -3.63 -14.58 -8.40
CA LYS A 27 -4.79 -13.69 -8.28
C LYS A 27 -4.35 -12.36 -7.65
N PRO A 28 -4.16 -11.30 -8.46
CA PRO A 28 -3.84 -9.98 -7.93
C PRO A 28 -4.95 -9.48 -7.01
N LYS A 29 -4.57 -8.80 -5.93
CA LYS A 29 -5.52 -8.11 -5.06
C LYS A 29 -5.76 -6.69 -5.56
N ILE A 30 -7.02 -6.27 -5.51
CA ILE A 30 -7.40 -4.89 -5.78
C ILE A 30 -7.34 -4.11 -4.46
N ILE A 31 -6.56 -3.04 -4.43
CA ILE A 31 -6.55 -2.07 -3.33
C ILE A 31 -7.36 -0.86 -3.79
N ALA A 32 -8.52 -0.62 -3.19
CA ALA A 32 -9.35 0.53 -3.49
C ALA A 32 -8.71 1.81 -2.91
N ILE A 33 -8.24 2.71 -3.76
CA ILE A 33 -7.64 3.96 -3.32
C ILE A 33 -8.73 4.94 -2.89
N SER A 34 -8.84 5.14 -1.59
CA SER A 34 -9.90 5.91 -0.93
C SER A 34 -9.49 7.32 -0.50
N LYS A 35 -8.23 7.72 -0.81
CA LYS A 35 -7.75 9.09 -0.56
C LYS A 35 -8.69 10.12 -1.18
N THR A 36 -8.93 11.23 -0.48
CA THR A 36 -9.79 12.35 -0.91
C THR A 36 -11.29 12.05 -1.00
N PHE A 37 -11.72 10.79 -0.92
CA PHE A 37 -13.13 10.45 -0.90
C PHE A 37 -13.68 10.48 0.54
N LYS A 38 -14.93 10.93 0.67
CA LYS A 38 -15.65 10.88 1.95
C LYS A 38 -16.02 9.44 2.29
N ILE A 39 -16.22 9.17 3.57
CA ILE A 39 -16.57 7.83 4.03
C ILE A 39 -17.86 7.29 3.39
N ASN A 40 -18.85 8.15 3.14
CA ASN A 40 -20.10 7.75 2.50
C ASN A 40 -19.91 7.23 1.07
N ASP A 41 -18.85 7.65 0.38
CA ASP A 41 -18.51 7.17 -0.96
C ASP A 41 -17.80 5.80 -0.91
N ILE A 42 -17.24 5.44 0.25
CA ILE A 42 -16.45 4.23 0.49
C ILE A 42 -17.31 3.12 1.11
N MET A 43 -18.29 3.49 1.96
CA MET A 43 -19.17 2.54 2.66
C MET A 43 -19.80 1.49 1.73
N PRO A 44 -20.29 1.81 0.52
CA PRO A 44 -20.83 0.80 -0.38
C PRO A 44 -19.86 -0.34 -0.72
N LEU A 45 -18.55 -0.06 -0.79
CA LEU A 45 -17.53 -1.09 -1.02
C LEU A 45 -17.31 -1.95 0.22
N ILE A 46 -17.31 -1.34 1.42
CA ILE A 46 -17.18 -2.05 2.70
C ILE A 46 -18.38 -2.98 2.88
N ASP A 47 -19.59 -2.49 2.67
CA ASP A 47 -20.84 -3.25 2.79
C ASP A 47 -20.91 -4.39 1.75
N TYR A 48 -20.29 -4.20 0.60
CA TYR A 48 -20.15 -5.23 -0.44
C TYR A 48 -19.11 -6.31 -0.09
N GLY A 49 -18.31 -6.10 0.96
CA GLY A 49 -17.31 -7.04 1.44
C GLY A 49 -15.88 -6.78 0.94
N HIS A 50 -15.62 -5.62 0.32
CA HIS A 50 -14.25 -5.25 -0.02
C HIS A 50 -13.48 -4.84 1.24
N VAL A 51 -12.22 -5.30 1.37
CA VAL A 51 -11.46 -5.14 2.61
C VAL A 51 -10.16 -4.37 2.47
N ASP A 52 -9.58 -4.25 1.27
CA ASP A 52 -8.27 -3.63 1.05
C ASP A 52 -8.41 -2.18 0.56
N PHE A 53 -8.02 -1.19 1.40
CA PHE A 53 -8.16 0.24 1.10
C PHE A 53 -6.84 0.98 1.22
N GLY A 54 -6.57 1.93 0.29
CA GLY A 54 -5.33 2.69 0.24
C GLY A 54 -5.50 4.18 0.53
N GLU A 55 -4.65 4.71 1.42
CA GLU A 55 -4.61 6.12 1.81
C GLU A 55 -3.22 6.72 1.60
N ASN A 56 -3.17 8.02 1.31
CA ASN A 56 -1.91 8.71 1.08
C ASN A 56 -1.55 9.73 2.17
N LYS A 57 -2.50 10.11 3.04
CA LYS A 57 -2.30 11.06 4.12
C LYS A 57 -2.69 10.46 5.46
N VAL A 58 -1.75 10.47 6.40
CA VAL A 58 -1.95 9.87 7.73
C VAL A 58 -3.10 10.52 8.49
N GLN A 59 -3.19 11.86 8.47
CA GLN A 59 -4.23 12.57 9.22
C GLN A 59 -5.63 12.25 8.70
N GLU A 60 -5.82 12.30 7.38
CA GLU A 60 -7.09 11.94 6.73
C GLU A 60 -7.49 10.49 7.04
N ALA A 61 -6.50 9.58 7.04
CA ALA A 61 -6.75 8.18 7.35
C ALA A 61 -7.18 7.98 8.81
N LEU A 62 -6.55 8.66 9.77
CA LEU A 62 -6.93 8.59 11.19
C LEU A 62 -8.38 9.01 11.40
N GLU A 63 -8.78 10.15 10.84
CA GLU A 63 -10.13 10.68 10.96
C GLU A 63 -11.18 9.76 10.31
N LYS A 64 -10.84 9.18 9.18
CA LYS A 64 -11.74 8.36 8.37
C LYS A 64 -11.88 6.93 8.88
N TRP A 65 -10.79 6.28 9.27
CA TRP A 65 -10.72 4.82 9.42
C TRP A 65 -10.65 4.31 10.85
N THR A 66 -10.33 5.14 11.84
CA THR A 66 -10.16 4.66 13.22
C THR A 66 -11.40 3.95 13.73
N ASP A 67 -12.56 4.60 13.66
CA ASP A 67 -13.82 4.01 14.17
C ASP A 67 -14.30 2.83 13.32
N ILE A 68 -14.07 2.89 12.01
CA ILE A 68 -14.49 1.83 11.09
C ILE A 68 -13.68 0.56 11.34
N LYS A 69 -12.37 0.71 11.49
CA LYS A 69 -11.48 -0.42 11.71
C LYS A 69 -11.67 -1.07 13.07
N ASN A 70 -12.01 -0.29 14.09
CA ASN A 70 -12.39 -0.81 15.40
C ASN A 70 -13.68 -1.66 15.37
N LYS A 71 -14.58 -1.36 14.44
CA LYS A 71 -15.85 -2.11 14.25
C LYS A 71 -15.71 -3.26 13.25
N ASN A 72 -14.70 -3.24 12.40
CA ASN A 72 -14.47 -4.24 11.36
C ASN A 72 -12.98 -4.58 11.22
N GLU A 73 -12.55 -5.60 11.93
CA GLU A 73 -11.14 -6.07 11.96
C GLU A 73 -10.65 -6.65 10.62
N ASN A 74 -11.56 -7.02 9.72
CA ASN A 74 -11.19 -7.56 8.41
C ASN A 74 -10.63 -6.50 7.47
N ILE A 75 -10.91 -5.21 7.70
CA ILE A 75 -10.40 -4.13 6.86
C ILE A 75 -8.87 -4.06 6.96
N LYS A 76 -8.23 -3.99 5.80
CA LYS A 76 -6.79 -3.84 5.65
C LYS A 76 -6.47 -2.48 5.06
N LEU A 77 -5.70 -1.67 5.79
CA LEU A 77 -5.30 -0.35 5.34
C LEU A 77 -3.87 -0.36 4.81
N HIS A 78 -3.71 0.26 3.65
CA HIS A 78 -2.46 0.40 2.93
C HIS A 78 -2.03 1.87 2.90
N MET A 79 -0.88 2.18 3.50
CA MET A 79 -0.25 3.49 3.38
C MET A 79 0.50 3.53 2.05
N VAL A 80 -0.10 4.16 1.04
CA VAL A 80 0.46 4.23 -0.33
C VAL A 80 1.15 5.57 -0.61
N GLY A 81 0.94 6.58 0.22
CA GLY A 81 1.59 7.88 0.11
C GLY A 81 2.92 7.94 0.84
N LYS A 82 3.71 8.99 0.55
CA LYS A 82 4.99 9.23 1.21
C LYS A 82 4.81 9.37 2.72
N LEU A 83 5.52 8.53 3.48
CA LEU A 83 5.46 8.51 4.93
C LEU A 83 6.59 9.34 5.55
N GLN A 84 6.22 10.37 6.31
CA GLN A 84 7.17 11.14 7.10
C GLN A 84 7.52 10.42 8.41
N THR A 85 8.78 10.50 8.84
CA THR A 85 9.26 9.80 10.05
C THR A 85 8.49 10.19 11.32
N ASN A 86 8.11 11.47 11.48
CA ASN A 86 7.32 11.94 12.62
C ASN A 86 5.87 11.41 12.66
N LYS A 87 5.38 10.85 11.54
CA LYS A 87 4.04 10.27 11.43
C LYS A 87 4.00 8.76 11.65
N VAL A 88 5.14 8.08 11.70
CA VAL A 88 5.25 6.62 11.86
C VAL A 88 4.44 6.11 13.06
N LYS A 89 4.55 6.78 14.23
CA LYS A 89 3.81 6.40 15.44
C LYS A 89 2.28 6.37 15.29
N PHE A 90 1.73 7.10 14.32
CA PHE A 90 0.30 7.12 14.03
C PHE A 90 -0.09 6.07 12.97
N VAL A 91 0.86 5.67 12.13
CA VAL A 91 0.63 4.69 11.06
C VAL A 91 0.61 3.27 11.61
N LEU A 92 1.53 2.92 12.50
CA LEU A 92 1.71 1.55 12.99
C LEU A 92 0.46 0.94 13.65
N PRO A 93 -0.31 1.66 14.49
CA PRO A 93 -1.53 1.07 15.07
C PRO A 93 -2.68 0.93 14.06
N LEU A 94 -2.70 1.74 13.00
CA LEU A 94 -3.83 1.82 12.08
C LEU A 94 -3.63 0.98 10.81
N PHE A 95 -2.44 1.03 10.21
CA PHE A 95 -2.17 0.44 8.90
C PHE A 95 -1.63 -0.99 9.00
N ASP A 96 -2.05 -1.84 8.06
CA ASP A 96 -1.58 -3.21 7.90
C ASP A 96 -0.40 -3.29 6.93
N PHE A 97 -0.31 -2.33 6.00
CA PHE A 97 0.71 -2.28 4.96
C PHE A 97 1.28 -0.88 4.80
N ILE A 98 2.60 -0.79 4.54
CA ILE A 98 3.30 0.43 4.16
C ILE A 98 3.95 0.18 2.80
N HIS A 99 3.58 0.97 1.78
CA HIS A 99 4.07 0.80 0.41
C HIS A 99 5.16 1.79 0.02
N SER A 100 5.55 2.70 0.91
CA SER A 100 6.37 3.87 0.60
C SER A 100 7.69 3.89 1.36
N LEU A 101 8.26 2.72 1.68
CA LEU A 101 9.57 2.67 2.30
C LEU A 101 10.65 2.94 1.25
N ASP A 102 11.34 4.09 1.34
CA ASP A 102 12.29 4.55 0.34
C ASP A 102 13.63 5.06 0.89
N ASN A 103 13.86 4.97 2.21
CA ASN A 103 15.12 5.40 2.81
C ASN A 103 15.35 4.79 4.21
N LEU A 104 16.62 4.66 4.60
CA LEU A 104 17.04 4.08 5.88
C LEU A 104 16.57 4.85 7.11
N LYS A 105 16.44 6.17 7.03
CA LYS A 105 15.94 6.96 8.15
C LYS A 105 14.52 6.56 8.51
N LEU A 106 13.68 6.34 7.50
CA LEU A 106 12.31 5.84 7.68
C LEU A 106 12.32 4.39 8.17
N ALA A 107 13.16 3.51 7.59
CA ALA A 107 13.29 2.13 8.00
C ALA A 107 13.65 2.00 9.49
N LYS A 108 14.66 2.72 9.95
CA LYS A 108 15.08 2.76 11.36
C LYS A 108 13.94 3.25 12.26
N LYS A 109 13.22 4.30 11.84
CA LYS A 109 12.10 4.84 12.61
C LYS A 109 10.95 3.84 12.74
N ILE A 110 10.62 3.12 11.66
CA ILE A 110 9.60 2.05 11.71
C ILE A 110 10.07 0.94 12.66
N SER A 111 11.33 0.48 12.54
CA SER A 111 11.91 -0.55 13.40
C SER A 111 11.86 -0.20 14.88
N GLU A 112 12.19 1.04 15.24
CA GLU A 112 12.10 1.53 16.62
C GLU A 112 10.66 1.56 17.15
N GLU A 113 9.76 2.13 16.36
CA GLU A 113 8.37 2.31 16.79
C GLU A 113 7.59 1.00 16.84
N GLN A 114 7.80 0.07 15.90
CA GLN A 114 7.08 -1.21 15.87
C GLN A 114 7.30 -2.07 17.11
N LYS A 115 8.39 -1.86 17.86
CA LYS A 115 8.65 -2.57 19.11
C LYS A 115 7.60 -2.30 20.20
N LYS A 116 6.83 -1.22 20.05
CA LYS A 116 5.76 -0.82 20.96
C LYS A 116 4.43 -1.52 20.69
N TYR A 117 4.33 -2.24 19.57
CA TYR A 117 3.09 -2.85 19.11
C TYR A 117 3.28 -4.36 18.90
N SER A 118 2.25 -5.14 19.22
CA SER A 118 2.23 -6.59 18.97
C SER A 118 2.11 -6.91 17.47
N LYS A 119 1.40 -6.05 16.72
CA LYS A 119 1.20 -6.18 15.29
C LYS A 119 2.22 -5.33 14.53
N LYS A 120 2.89 -5.95 13.55
CA LYS A 120 3.83 -5.29 12.66
C LYS A 120 3.19 -5.14 11.26
N PRO A 121 3.35 -3.97 10.60
CA PRO A 121 2.88 -3.83 9.23
C PRO A 121 3.76 -4.63 8.27
N LYS A 122 3.17 -5.12 7.19
CA LYS A 122 3.90 -5.62 6.03
C LYS A 122 4.39 -4.44 5.19
N ILE A 123 5.62 -4.51 4.69
CA ILE A 123 6.28 -3.37 4.09
C ILE A 123 6.71 -3.69 2.67
N PHE A 124 6.41 -2.77 1.76
CA PHE A 124 6.94 -2.75 0.39
C PHE A 124 8.01 -1.67 0.28
N ILE A 125 9.13 -2.02 -0.33
CA ILE A 125 10.17 -1.06 -0.70
C ILE A 125 9.72 -0.32 -1.95
N GLN A 126 9.66 1.00 -1.89
CA GLN A 126 9.34 1.81 -3.06
C GLN A 126 10.58 2.00 -3.92
N VAL A 127 10.48 1.62 -5.20
CA VAL A 127 11.56 1.69 -6.18
C VAL A 127 11.23 2.75 -7.24
N ASN A 128 12.20 3.61 -7.56
CA ASN A 128 12.10 4.59 -8.64
C ASN A 128 12.61 3.97 -9.95
N ILE A 129 11.76 3.21 -10.64
CA ILE A 129 12.13 2.48 -11.87
C ILE A 129 12.40 3.40 -13.06
N GLY A 130 11.83 4.61 -13.07
CA GLY A 130 11.99 5.58 -14.17
C GLY A 130 13.16 6.55 -13.99
N ASN A 131 13.92 6.46 -12.90
CA ASN A 131 14.99 7.41 -12.53
C ASN A 131 14.55 8.88 -12.56
N GLU A 132 13.27 9.13 -12.23
CA GLU A 132 12.68 10.46 -12.22
C GLU A 132 13.06 11.19 -10.92
N LYS A 133 13.86 12.28 -11.03
CA LYS A 133 14.39 13.03 -9.87
C LYS A 133 13.30 13.53 -8.89
N GLN A 134 12.10 13.78 -9.37
CA GLN A 134 10.97 14.28 -8.58
C GLN A 134 10.17 13.17 -7.88
N LYS A 135 10.38 11.90 -8.24
CA LYS A 135 9.66 10.77 -7.63
C LYS A 135 10.42 10.18 -6.45
N SER A 136 9.66 9.78 -5.42
CA SER A 136 10.17 8.98 -4.31
C SER A 136 10.50 7.56 -4.76
N GLY A 137 11.34 6.89 -4.00
CA GLY A 137 11.76 5.52 -4.26
C GLY A 137 13.29 5.42 -4.32
N ILE A 138 13.81 4.28 -3.94
CA ILE A 138 15.24 3.97 -4.04
C ILE A 138 15.61 3.68 -5.50
N ASP A 139 16.88 3.86 -5.84
CA ASP A 139 17.43 3.38 -7.11
C ASP A 139 17.39 1.84 -7.16
N LYS A 140 17.04 1.28 -8.32
CA LYS A 140 16.96 -0.18 -8.50
C LYS A 140 18.29 -0.90 -8.23
N ASN A 141 19.42 -0.22 -8.48
CA ASN A 141 20.73 -0.79 -8.24
C ASN A 141 21.06 -0.96 -6.74
N ASN A 142 20.39 -0.19 -5.88
CA ASN A 142 20.56 -0.25 -4.43
C ASN A 142 19.52 -1.13 -3.74
N LEU A 143 18.65 -1.82 -4.50
CA LEU A 143 17.50 -2.54 -3.93
C LEU A 143 17.93 -3.67 -3.01
N LEU A 144 18.90 -4.47 -3.40
CA LEU A 144 19.33 -5.64 -2.62
C LEU A 144 19.99 -5.21 -1.31
N ASP A 145 20.92 -4.26 -1.35
CA ASP A 145 21.59 -3.76 -0.16
C ASP A 145 20.59 -3.13 0.82
N PHE A 146 19.66 -2.33 0.28
CA PHE A 146 18.62 -1.71 1.10
C PHE A 146 17.65 -2.74 1.71
N HIS A 147 17.30 -3.79 0.95
CA HIS A 147 16.49 -4.89 1.44
C HIS A 147 17.16 -5.58 2.63
N ASP A 148 18.45 -5.93 2.51
CA ASP A 148 19.20 -6.61 3.57
C ASP A 148 19.33 -5.75 4.83
N GLU A 149 19.54 -4.43 4.66
CA GLU A 149 19.51 -3.51 5.79
C GLU A 149 18.12 -3.45 6.47
N CYS A 150 17.03 -3.51 5.70
CA CYS A 150 15.69 -3.55 6.25
C CYS A 150 15.43 -4.87 7.02
N LEU A 151 15.88 -6.01 6.52
CA LEU A 151 15.79 -7.30 7.22
C LEU A 151 16.58 -7.27 8.54
N ASN A 152 17.80 -6.72 8.53
CA ASN A 152 18.63 -6.56 9.74
C ASN A 152 17.96 -5.65 10.79
N LEU A 153 17.11 -4.71 10.37
CA LEU A 153 16.28 -3.89 11.26
C LEU A 153 15.02 -4.63 11.77
N GLY A 154 14.78 -5.87 11.36
CA GLY A 154 13.63 -6.68 11.74
C GLY A 154 12.31 -6.23 11.11
N LEU A 155 12.36 -5.64 9.92
CA LEU A 155 11.19 -5.24 9.16
C LEU A 155 10.64 -6.43 8.34
N ASP A 156 9.31 -6.54 8.23
CA ASP A 156 8.62 -7.55 7.42
C ASP A 156 8.48 -7.04 5.97
N ILE A 157 9.53 -7.24 5.16
CA ILE A 157 9.56 -6.86 3.75
C ILE A 157 8.88 -7.95 2.92
N VAL A 158 7.78 -7.59 2.24
CA VAL A 158 6.94 -8.53 1.47
C VAL A 158 6.99 -8.32 -0.04
N GLY A 159 7.71 -7.30 -0.51
CA GLY A 159 7.85 -7.02 -1.94
C GLY A 159 8.29 -5.59 -2.24
N THR A 160 8.12 -5.21 -3.49
CA THR A 160 8.43 -3.87 -3.99
C THR A 160 7.17 -3.15 -4.47
N MET A 161 7.20 -1.82 -4.45
CA MET A 161 6.17 -0.95 -5.03
C MET A 161 6.82 0.02 -6.00
N CYS A 162 6.21 0.21 -7.14
CA CYS A 162 6.67 1.20 -8.12
C CYS A 162 5.49 1.91 -8.78
N LEU A 163 5.77 3.12 -9.26
CA LEU A 163 4.86 3.90 -10.10
C LEU A 163 5.59 4.17 -11.42
N PRO A 164 5.31 3.40 -12.48
CA PRO A 164 5.98 3.59 -13.76
C PRO A 164 5.66 4.97 -14.36
N PRO A 165 6.53 5.52 -15.22
CA PRO A 165 6.24 6.72 -15.99
C PRO A 165 5.01 6.51 -16.89
N ILE A 166 4.17 7.55 -16.97
CA ILE A 166 2.96 7.51 -17.81
C ILE A 166 3.37 7.41 -19.29
N GLY A 167 2.70 6.52 -20.04
CA GLY A 167 2.87 6.39 -21.49
C GLY A 167 4.08 5.58 -21.95
N LYS A 168 4.81 4.95 -21.02
CA LYS A 168 5.85 3.96 -21.36
C LYS A 168 5.32 2.54 -21.25
N ASP A 169 5.81 1.67 -22.13
CA ASP A 169 5.51 0.25 -22.08
C ASP A 169 6.01 -0.35 -20.75
N PRO A 170 5.16 -1.07 -19.99
CA PRO A 170 5.59 -1.77 -18.77
C PRO A 170 6.77 -2.72 -18.99
N ASP A 171 6.87 -3.34 -20.16
CA ASP A 171 7.95 -4.28 -20.50
C ASP A 171 9.30 -3.59 -20.74
N SER A 172 9.35 -2.25 -20.69
CA SER A 172 10.58 -1.45 -20.85
C SER A 172 11.38 -1.22 -19.55
N PHE A 173 10.95 -1.78 -18.37
CA PHE A 173 11.55 -1.52 -17.06
C PHE A 173 12.27 -2.72 -16.44
#